data_7e95b6e80db7d74d4da126c73e9baca3
#
_entry.id   7e95b6e80db7d74d4da126c73e9baca3
#
_cell.length_a   1.000
_cell.length_b   1.000
_cell.length_c   1.000
_cell.angle_alpha   90.00
_cell.angle_beta   90.00
_cell.angle_gamma   90.00
#
_symmetry.space_group_name_H-M   'P 1'
#
loop_
_entity.id
_entity.type
_entity.pdbx_description
1 polymer ?
#
loop_
_entity_poly.entity_id
_entity_poly.type
_entity_poly.pdbx_seq_one_letter_code
_entity_poly.pdbx_strand_id
1 'polypeptide(L)'
;MRVLALLLLLLVPGLARAADSVDVALVLVSDVSRSVDDSEYKLEKDGYAAAFLDPRVLAAIKGGAIGSIAVAYVEFAGSYEVRTVLDWHLIRDEPSAHGFVDELAAAPRSYWGRTSISAGIDRAMQMIGEAGYDAQRRVIDVAGDGTNNSGRDVSAARDDAVAAGVTINGLAIINEHPVSYTFAHVQPPGGLENWYRENVTGGPGSFVLEVRSFQTFGEAMTRKLLNEIAGTGPRTRLADRR
;
A
#
# COMPACT_ATOMS: atom_id res chain seq x y z
N MET A 1 21.30 46.83 -48.93
CA MET A 1 21.23 45.39 -48.88
C MET A 1 21.02 45.00 -47.43
N ARG A 2 19.79 44.55 -47.05
CA ARG A 2 19.48 44.07 -45.71
C ARG A 2 19.44 42.52 -45.76
N VAL A 3 20.38 41.89 -45.08
CA VAL A 3 20.48 40.46 -44.94
C VAL A 3 19.52 40.02 -43.82
N LEU A 4 18.44 39.29 -44.18
CA LEU A 4 17.49 38.71 -43.25
C LEU A 4 18.04 37.36 -42.78
N ALA A 5 18.56 37.27 -41.56
CA ALA A 5 19.01 36.02 -40.99
C ALA A 5 17.78 35.23 -40.51
N LEU A 6 17.47 34.14 -41.22
CA LEU A 6 16.41 33.19 -40.83
C LEU A 6 16.93 32.26 -39.75
N LEU A 7 16.46 32.46 -38.51
CA LEU A 7 16.82 31.62 -37.36
C LEU A 7 15.93 30.34 -37.43
N LEU A 8 16.52 29.24 -37.87
CA LEU A 8 15.85 27.91 -37.90
C LEU A 8 15.83 27.31 -36.50
N LEU A 9 14.70 27.41 -35.81
CA LEU A 9 14.49 26.76 -34.50
C LEU A 9 14.35 25.26 -34.72
N LEU A 10 15.42 24.49 -34.45
CA LEU A 10 15.39 23.03 -34.43
C LEU A 10 14.57 22.59 -33.20
N LEU A 11 13.31 22.24 -33.40
CA LEU A 11 12.52 21.46 -32.43
C LEU A 11 13.19 20.08 -32.31
N VAL A 12 13.99 19.87 -31.26
CA VAL A 12 14.44 18.53 -30.86
C VAL A 12 13.23 17.87 -30.18
N PRO A 13 12.62 16.81 -30.80
CA PRO A 13 11.59 16.07 -30.09
C PRO A 13 12.25 15.45 -28.85
N GLY A 14 11.83 15.87 -27.67
CA GLY A 14 12.22 15.23 -26.43
C GLY A 14 11.82 13.74 -26.55
N LEU A 15 12.80 12.84 -26.46
CA LEU A 15 12.55 11.40 -26.36
C LEU A 15 11.72 11.20 -25.09
N ALA A 16 10.40 11.09 -25.22
CA ALA A 16 9.55 10.61 -24.16
C ALA A 16 10.06 9.22 -23.79
N ARG A 17 10.69 9.08 -22.62
CA ARG A 17 11.07 7.78 -22.07
C ARG A 17 9.78 6.98 -21.91
N ALA A 18 9.69 5.84 -22.57
CA ALA A 18 8.57 4.93 -22.36
C ALA A 18 8.53 4.58 -20.87
N ALA A 19 7.35 4.64 -20.28
CA ALA A 19 7.16 4.21 -18.90
C ALA A 19 7.55 2.74 -18.75
N ASP A 20 8.29 2.39 -17.70
CA ASP A 20 8.60 0.99 -17.42
C ASP A 20 7.29 0.26 -17.10
N SER A 21 7.03 -0.86 -17.78
CA SER A 21 5.83 -1.67 -17.53
C SER A 21 6.02 -2.56 -16.31
N VAL A 22 4.95 -2.71 -15.50
CA VAL A 22 4.93 -3.57 -14.31
C VAL A 22 3.60 -4.33 -14.20
N ASP A 23 3.62 -5.51 -13.57
CA ASP A 23 2.38 -6.26 -13.32
C ASP A 23 1.47 -5.53 -12.31
N VAL A 24 2.08 -4.92 -11.29
CA VAL A 24 1.37 -4.19 -10.23
C VAL A 24 2.14 -2.94 -9.83
N ALA A 25 1.47 -1.80 -9.74
CA ALA A 25 1.90 -0.66 -8.95
C ALA A 25 1.20 -0.73 -7.59
N LEU A 26 1.96 -0.96 -6.54
CA LEU A 26 1.48 -1.19 -5.18
C LEU A 26 1.95 -0.07 -4.25
N VAL A 27 1.01 0.61 -3.60
CA VAL A 27 1.34 1.53 -2.51
C VAL A 27 0.94 0.89 -1.19
N LEU A 28 1.91 0.62 -0.34
CA LEU A 28 1.71 0.22 1.05
C LEU A 28 1.41 1.46 1.88
N VAL A 29 0.31 1.45 2.63
CA VAL A 29 -0.20 2.58 3.40
C VAL A 29 -0.38 2.13 4.84
N SER A 30 0.60 2.44 5.69
CA SER A 30 0.67 1.94 7.07
C SER A 30 0.25 2.99 8.09
N ASP A 31 -0.60 2.58 9.01
CA ASP A 31 -1.00 3.35 10.18
C ASP A 31 0.15 3.40 11.19
N VAL A 32 0.62 4.61 11.45
CA VAL A 32 1.61 4.88 12.50
C VAL A 32 1.03 5.80 13.57
N SER A 33 -0.30 5.78 13.73
CA SER A 33 -0.99 6.55 14.76
C SER A 33 -0.60 6.09 16.17
N ARG A 34 -1.03 6.84 17.18
CA ARG A 34 -0.54 6.64 18.57
C ARG A 34 -1.02 5.33 19.22
N SER A 35 -1.95 4.60 18.61
CA SER A 35 -2.36 3.26 19.06
C SER A 35 -1.30 2.19 18.76
N VAL A 36 -0.49 2.40 17.74
CA VAL A 36 0.64 1.54 17.38
C VAL A 36 1.86 1.98 18.21
N ASP A 37 2.37 1.13 19.08
CA ASP A 37 3.58 1.43 19.86
C ASP A 37 4.88 1.15 19.06
N ASP A 38 6.04 1.51 19.64
CA ASP A 38 7.32 1.38 18.93
C ASP A 38 7.71 -0.08 18.68
N SER A 39 7.28 -1.01 19.53
CA SER A 39 7.54 -2.44 19.34
C SER A 39 6.64 -3.02 18.26
N GLU A 40 5.41 -2.60 18.18
CA GLU A 40 4.43 -2.96 17.14
C GLU A 40 4.84 -2.41 15.77
N TYR A 41 5.25 -1.13 15.73
CA TYR A 41 5.81 -0.51 14.54
C TYR A 41 7.02 -1.28 14.00
N LYS A 42 7.92 -1.72 14.91
CA LYS A 42 9.06 -2.56 14.50
C LYS A 42 8.62 -3.90 13.95
N LEU A 43 7.67 -4.58 14.61
CA LEU A 43 7.13 -5.88 14.14
C LEU A 43 6.45 -5.76 12.78
N GLU A 44 5.77 -4.66 12.52
CA GLU A 44 5.17 -4.38 11.21
C GLU A 44 6.24 -4.26 10.12
N LYS A 45 7.29 -3.46 10.36
CA LYS A 45 8.41 -3.33 9.42
C LYS A 45 9.16 -4.62 9.19
N ASP A 46 9.46 -5.37 10.26
CA ASP A 46 10.08 -6.69 10.18
C ASP A 46 9.18 -7.67 9.38
N GLY A 47 7.87 -7.54 9.53
CA GLY A 47 6.88 -8.33 8.80
C GLY A 47 6.82 -8.01 7.30
N TYR A 48 6.88 -6.72 6.92
CA TYR A 48 7.04 -6.34 5.51
C TYR A 48 8.32 -6.90 4.94
N ALA A 49 9.45 -6.74 5.66
CA ALA A 49 10.74 -7.26 5.24
C ALA A 49 10.70 -8.78 5.00
N ALA A 50 10.16 -9.53 5.95
CA ALA A 50 10.01 -10.98 5.82
C ALA A 50 9.13 -11.37 4.62
N ALA A 51 8.05 -10.63 4.37
CA ALA A 51 7.13 -10.92 3.28
C ALA A 51 7.75 -10.65 1.90
N PHE A 52 8.45 -9.53 1.71
CA PHE A 52 9.10 -9.21 0.42
C PHE A 52 10.30 -10.10 0.12
N LEU A 53 10.95 -10.66 1.14
CA LEU A 53 12.05 -11.62 0.98
C LEU A 53 11.58 -13.08 0.96
N ASP A 54 10.28 -13.34 1.12
CA ASP A 54 9.74 -14.71 1.05
C ASP A 54 9.91 -15.27 -0.37
N PRO A 55 10.52 -16.47 -0.54
CA PRO A 55 10.75 -17.06 -1.86
C PRO A 55 9.46 -17.25 -2.67
N ARG A 56 8.31 -17.45 -2.00
CA ARG A 56 7.01 -17.61 -2.66
C ARG A 56 6.55 -16.28 -3.28
N VAL A 57 6.77 -15.16 -2.58
CA VAL A 57 6.45 -13.82 -3.08
C VAL A 57 7.36 -13.46 -4.25
N LEU A 58 8.67 -13.70 -4.13
CA LEU A 58 9.62 -13.50 -5.23
C LEU A 58 9.31 -14.37 -6.45
N ALA A 59 8.90 -15.62 -6.23
CA ALA A 59 8.46 -16.49 -7.32
C ALA A 59 7.17 -15.99 -7.98
N ALA A 60 6.21 -15.48 -7.20
CA ALA A 60 4.98 -14.89 -7.73
C ALA A 60 5.26 -13.64 -8.56
N ILE A 61 6.16 -12.76 -8.12
CA ILE A 61 6.59 -11.57 -8.89
C ILE A 61 7.20 -12.00 -10.22
N LYS A 62 8.18 -12.91 -10.19
CA LYS A 62 8.86 -13.41 -11.40
C LYS A 62 7.92 -14.15 -12.35
N GLY A 63 6.86 -14.76 -11.83
CA GLY A 63 5.86 -15.50 -12.59
C GLY A 63 4.76 -14.63 -13.21
N GLY A 64 4.76 -13.32 -12.95
CA GLY A 64 3.87 -12.35 -13.59
C GLY A 64 4.10 -12.23 -15.09
N ALA A 65 3.18 -11.60 -15.80
CA ALA A 65 3.28 -11.43 -17.26
C ALA A 65 4.49 -10.55 -17.67
N ILE A 66 4.85 -9.59 -16.81
CA ILE A 66 6.00 -8.70 -16.97
C ILE A 66 7.17 -9.18 -16.08
N GLY A 67 6.86 -9.77 -14.93
CA GLY A 67 7.84 -10.29 -13.98
C GLY A 67 8.42 -9.22 -13.06
N SER A 68 7.71 -8.13 -12.85
CA SER A 68 8.11 -7.05 -11.95
C SER A 68 6.90 -6.32 -11.36
N ILE A 69 7.10 -5.74 -10.17
CA ILE A 69 6.16 -4.84 -9.51
C ILE A 69 6.86 -3.54 -9.11
N ALA A 70 6.12 -2.43 -9.09
CA ALA A 70 6.58 -1.19 -8.48
C ALA A 70 5.93 -1.05 -7.11
N VAL A 71 6.72 -0.79 -6.06
CA VAL A 71 6.25 -0.67 -4.68
C VAL A 71 6.69 0.66 -4.10
N ALA A 72 5.79 1.32 -3.39
CA ALA A 72 6.08 2.52 -2.59
C ALA A 72 5.51 2.35 -1.18
N TYR A 73 6.03 3.10 -0.21
CA TYR A 73 5.61 3.01 1.18
C TYR A 73 5.25 4.37 1.76
N VAL A 74 4.04 4.46 2.31
CA VAL A 74 3.46 5.66 2.91
C VAL A 74 3.11 5.36 4.36
N GLU A 75 3.49 6.24 5.26
CA GLU A 75 3.01 6.25 6.64
C GLU A 75 1.98 7.37 6.83
N PHE A 76 0.93 7.07 7.59
CA PHE A 76 -0.07 8.06 7.97
C PHE A 76 -0.40 7.98 9.47
N ALA A 77 -0.82 9.13 10.00
CA ALA A 77 -1.45 9.30 11.31
C ALA A 77 -2.61 10.29 11.16
N GLY A 78 -2.54 11.52 11.69
CA GLY A 78 -3.57 12.54 11.51
C GLY A 78 -3.67 13.05 10.07
N SER A 79 -4.71 13.85 9.77
CA SER A 79 -5.02 14.31 8.41
C SER A 79 -3.92 15.14 7.71
N TYR A 80 -3.01 15.73 8.48
CA TYR A 80 -1.83 16.45 7.98
C TYR A 80 -0.51 15.72 8.27
N GLU A 81 -0.60 14.50 8.80
CA GLU A 81 0.51 13.65 9.21
C GLU A 81 0.58 12.46 8.26
N VAL A 82 0.96 12.72 7.01
CA VAL A 82 1.12 11.71 5.96
C VAL A 82 2.45 11.93 5.26
N ARG A 83 3.21 10.87 5.08
CA ARG A 83 4.54 10.93 4.46
C ARG A 83 4.77 9.77 3.51
N THR A 84 5.26 10.06 2.31
CA THR A 84 5.95 9.06 1.49
C THR A 84 7.29 8.80 2.16
N VAL A 85 7.45 7.63 2.72
CA VAL A 85 8.70 7.19 3.38
C VAL A 85 9.65 6.62 2.36
N LEU A 86 9.16 5.74 1.48
CA LEU A 86 9.88 5.24 0.32
C LEU A 86 9.10 5.59 -0.95
N ASP A 87 9.77 6.20 -1.89
CA ASP A 87 9.25 6.41 -3.24
C ASP A 87 9.27 5.08 -4.02
N TRP A 88 8.91 5.09 -5.28
CA TRP A 88 8.76 3.89 -6.09
C TRP A 88 10.06 3.08 -6.24
N HIS A 89 10.00 1.80 -5.85
CA HIS A 89 11.03 0.79 -6.02
C HIS A 89 10.55 -0.29 -6.99
N LEU A 90 11.34 -0.57 -8.03
CA LEU A 90 11.08 -1.68 -8.93
C LEU A 90 11.62 -2.98 -8.34
N ILE A 91 10.73 -3.94 -8.04
CA ILE A 91 11.06 -5.26 -7.52
C ILE A 91 10.82 -6.31 -8.60
N ARG A 92 11.86 -7.05 -8.96
CA ARG A 92 11.84 -8.13 -9.97
C ARG A 92 12.67 -9.35 -9.58
N ASP A 93 13.51 -9.22 -8.56
CA ASP A 93 14.43 -10.24 -8.10
C ASP A 93 14.81 -10.01 -6.62
N GLU A 94 15.55 -10.94 -6.06
CA GLU A 94 15.98 -10.89 -4.67
C GLU A 94 16.86 -9.66 -4.36
N PRO A 95 17.86 -9.26 -5.18
CA PRO A 95 18.62 -8.03 -4.92
C PRO A 95 17.76 -6.76 -4.86
N SER A 96 16.77 -6.61 -5.77
CA SER A 96 15.88 -5.44 -5.76
C SER A 96 14.92 -5.46 -4.56
N ALA A 97 14.48 -6.64 -4.10
CA ALA A 97 13.70 -6.77 -2.87
C ALA A 97 14.53 -6.41 -1.63
N HIS A 98 15.80 -6.84 -1.55
CA HIS A 98 16.70 -6.43 -0.47
C HIS A 98 16.90 -4.92 -0.44
N GLY A 99 17.10 -4.26 -1.58
CA GLY A 99 17.22 -2.80 -1.65
C GLY A 99 16.02 -2.09 -1.02
N PHE A 100 14.80 -2.50 -1.37
CA PHE A 100 13.57 -1.97 -0.77
C PHE A 100 13.50 -2.22 0.73
N VAL A 101 13.78 -3.45 1.17
CA VAL A 101 13.70 -3.84 2.59
C VAL A 101 14.74 -3.12 3.44
N ASP A 102 15.96 -2.96 2.97
CA ASP A 102 17.03 -2.26 3.68
C ASP A 102 16.68 -0.78 3.89
N GLU A 103 16.14 -0.11 2.86
CA GLU A 103 15.68 1.27 2.98
C GLU A 103 14.47 1.37 3.91
N LEU A 104 13.51 0.44 3.82
CA LEU A 104 12.38 0.38 4.73
C LEU A 104 12.84 0.22 6.18
N ALA A 105 13.77 -0.71 6.45
CA ALA A 105 14.29 -0.94 7.79
C ALA A 105 15.02 0.28 8.37
N ALA A 106 15.75 1.03 7.54
CA ALA A 106 16.49 2.21 7.95
C ALA A 106 15.61 3.44 8.21
N ALA A 107 14.40 3.50 7.63
CA ALA A 107 13.53 4.66 7.75
C ALA A 107 12.99 4.82 9.19
N PRO A 108 13.07 6.01 9.79
CA PRO A 108 12.45 6.26 11.09
C PRO A 108 10.94 6.42 10.95
N ARG A 109 10.21 6.13 12.03
CA ARG A 109 8.77 6.41 12.14
C ARG A 109 8.49 7.90 11.95
N SER A 110 7.45 8.21 11.17
CA SER A 110 7.16 9.60 10.79
C SER A 110 6.30 10.35 11.79
N TYR A 111 5.29 9.72 12.40
CA TYR A 111 4.25 10.41 13.19
C TYR A 111 3.72 9.57 14.35
N TRP A 112 2.90 10.22 15.24
CA TRP A 112 2.21 9.62 16.39
C TRP A 112 0.81 10.22 16.60
N GLY A 113 0.15 10.71 15.57
CA GLY A 113 -1.11 11.46 15.69
C GLY A 113 -2.37 10.59 15.81
N ARG A 114 -3.46 11.13 15.28
CA ARG A 114 -4.76 10.45 15.13
C ARG A 114 -4.68 9.47 13.97
N THR A 115 -5.83 8.92 13.52
CA THR A 115 -5.90 7.96 12.41
C THR A 115 -6.67 8.56 11.24
N SER A 116 -5.99 8.84 10.13
CA SER A 116 -6.59 9.36 8.90
C SER A 116 -6.27 8.44 7.72
N ILE A 117 -6.99 7.32 7.64
CA ILE A 117 -6.90 6.38 6.51
C ILE A 117 -7.16 7.11 5.19
N SER A 118 -8.15 8.03 5.19
CA SER A 118 -8.49 8.83 4.01
C SER A 118 -7.30 9.63 3.48
N ALA A 119 -6.50 10.24 4.36
CA ALA A 119 -5.31 10.99 3.94
C ALA A 119 -4.21 10.07 3.39
N GLY A 120 -4.05 8.86 3.95
CA GLY A 120 -3.17 7.82 3.42
C GLY A 120 -3.58 7.39 2.01
N ILE A 121 -4.88 7.15 1.78
CA ILE A 121 -5.43 6.81 0.46
C ILE A 121 -5.21 7.97 -0.53
N ASP A 122 -5.50 9.21 -0.13
CA ASP A 122 -5.31 10.39 -0.98
C ASP A 122 -3.85 10.55 -1.42
N ARG A 123 -2.89 10.32 -0.50
CA ARG A 123 -1.46 10.35 -0.82
C ARG A 123 -1.06 9.22 -1.78
N ALA A 124 -1.55 8.01 -1.55
CA ALA A 124 -1.32 6.88 -2.44
C ALA A 124 -1.88 7.13 -3.85
N MET A 125 -3.05 7.72 -3.95
CA MET A 125 -3.66 8.11 -5.23
C MET A 125 -2.82 9.14 -5.99
N GLN A 126 -2.28 10.14 -5.29
CA GLN A 126 -1.36 11.10 -5.89
C GLN A 126 -0.11 10.38 -6.42
N MET A 127 0.49 9.49 -5.64
CA MET A 127 1.68 8.73 -6.05
C MET A 127 1.40 7.84 -7.27
N ILE A 128 0.26 7.17 -7.31
CA ILE A 128 -0.16 6.35 -8.45
C ILE A 128 -0.32 7.21 -9.72
N GLY A 129 -0.87 8.42 -9.59
CA GLY A 129 -1.01 9.36 -10.70
C GLY A 129 0.32 9.88 -11.25
N GLU A 130 1.35 9.94 -10.41
CA GLU A 130 2.69 10.47 -10.72
C GLU A 130 3.73 9.36 -10.98
N ALA A 131 3.34 8.07 -10.87
CA ALA A 131 4.26 6.93 -10.76
C ALA A 131 5.22 6.75 -11.96
N GLY A 132 4.89 7.21 -13.14
CA GLY A 132 5.71 7.00 -14.34
C GLY A 132 5.83 5.53 -14.77
N TYR A 133 5.03 4.63 -14.20
CA TYR A 133 4.93 3.21 -14.57
C TYR A 133 3.66 2.92 -15.35
N ASP A 134 3.76 2.05 -16.38
CA ASP A 134 2.61 1.46 -17.05
C ASP A 134 2.24 0.15 -16.33
N ALA A 135 1.35 0.24 -15.35
CA ALA A 135 0.97 -0.87 -14.49
C ALA A 135 -0.32 -1.56 -15.00
N GLN A 136 -0.28 -2.89 -15.12
CA GLN A 136 -1.47 -3.67 -15.44
C GLN A 136 -2.55 -3.56 -14.37
N ARG A 137 -2.14 -3.46 -13.10
CA ARG A 137 -3.02 -3.23 -11.94
C ARG A 137 -2.42 -2.19 -11.01
N ARG A 138 -3.30 -1.39 -10.42
CA ARG A 138 -2.96 -0.36 -9.44
C ARG A 138 -3.64 -0.72 -8.13
N VAL A 139 -2.85 -0.87 -7.07
CA VAL A 139 -3.30 -1.38 -5.78
C VAL A 139 -2.82 -0.47 -4.66
N ILE A 140 -3.72 -0.17 -3.74
CA ILE A 140 -3.41 0.44 -2.45
C ILE A 140 -3.65 -0.64 -1.39
N ASP A 141 -2.67 -0.86 -0.52
CA ASP A 141 -2.72 -1.78 0.60
C ASP A 141 -2.73 -1.00 1.91
N VAL A 142 -3.87 -0.97 2.59
CA VAL A 142 -4.05 -0.23 3.86
C VAL A 142 -3.91 -1.18 5.03
N ALA A 143 -2.90 -0.97 5.87
CA ALA A 143 -2.71 -1.68 7.14
C ALA A 143 -2.96 -0.72 8.31
N GLY A 144 -3.72 -1.16 9.31
CA GLY A 144 -3.96 -0.36 10.52
C GLY A 144 -4.81 -1.08 11.57
N ASP A 145 -4.76 -0.56 12.79
CA ASP A 145 -5.41 -1.12 13.98
C ASP A 145 -6.68 -0.38 14.41
N GLY A 146 -7.10 0.64 13.64
CA GLY A 146 -8.22 1.48 14.00
C GLY A 146 -9.08 1.97 12.84
N THR A 147 -10.15 2.69 13.20
CA THR A 147 -11.05 3.34 12.25
C THR A 147 -10.58 4.74 11.89
N ASN A 148 -11.02 5.26 10.75
CA ASN A 148 -10.76 6.65 10.37
C ASN A 148 -11.41 7.62 11.36
N ASN A 149 -10.62 8.38 12.09
CA ASN A 149 -11.10 9.34 13.11
C ASN A 149 -10.59 10.78 12.88
N SER A 150 -9.95 11.03 11.73
CA SER A 150 -9.41 12.32 11.31
C SER A 150 -9.48 12.44 9.79
N GLY A 151 -9.48 13.65 9.27
CA GLY A 151 -9.55 13.91 7.85
C GLY A 151 -10.97 13.80 7.25
N ARG A 152 -11.04 13.59 5.95
CA ARG A 152 -12.31 13.45 5.22
C ARG A 152 -12.93 12.06 5.43
N ASP A 153 -14.14 11.88 4.97
CA ASP A 153 -14.81 10.58 4.94
C ASP A 153 -13.96 9.56 4.15
N VAL A 154 -13.71 8.40 4.77
CA VAL A 154 -12.86 7.38 4.19
C VAL A 154 -13.54 6.65 3.04
N SER A 155 -14.88 6.50 3.08
CA SER A 155 -15.63 5.89 2.00
C SER A 155 -15.58 6.77 0.75
N ALA A 156 -15.61 8.10 0.91
CA ALA A 156 -15.40 9.01 -0.21
C ALA A 156 -13.99 8.88 -0.82
N ALA A 157 -12.95 8.74 0.01
CA ALA A 157 -11.59 8.51 -0.49
C ALA A 157 -11.45 7.18 -1.24
N ARG A 158 -12.07 6.11 -0.69
CA ARG A 158 -12.16 4.81 -1.36
C ARG A 158 -12.88 4.91 -2.70
N ASP A 159 -14.05 5.56 -2.75
CA ASP A 159 -14.87 5.65 -3.95
C ASP A 159 -14.16 6.42 -5.06
N ASP A 160 -13.44 7.50 -4.74
CA ASP A 160 -12.58 8.24 -5.68
C ASP A 160 -11.48 7.33 -6.28
N ALA A 161 -10.81 6.53 -5.45
CA ALA A 161 -9.78 5.61 -5.90
C ALA A 161 -10.35 4.50 -6.81
N VAL A 162 -11.48 3.94 -6.44
CA VAL A 162 -12.17 2.90 -7.24
C VAL A 162 -12.64 3.47 -8.58
N ALA A 163 -13.18 4.68 -8.60
CA ALA A 163 -13.57 5.37 -9.83
C ALA A 163 -12.38 5.62 -10.77
N ALA A 164 -11.18 5.80 -10.21
CA ALA A 164 -9.92 5.91 -10.97
C ALA A 164 -9.34 4.54 -11.38
N GLY A 165 -10.02 3.43 -11.10
CA GLY A 165 -9.57 2.08 -11.46
C GLY A 165 -8.47 1.53 -10.55
N VAL A 166 -8.41 1.99 -9.29
CA VAL A 166 -7.49 1.47 -8.27
C VAL A 166 -8.24 0.51 -7.36
N THR A 167 -7.62 -0.60 -7.01
CA THR A 167 -8.15 -1.54 -6.02
C THR A 167 -7.54 -1.22 -4.65
N ILE A 168 -8.38 -1.16 -3.61
CA ILE A 168 -7.92 -0.99 -2.24
C ILE A 168 -8.16 -2.28 -1.46
N ASN A 169 -7.09 -2.86 -0.92
CA ASN A 169 -7.13 -3.98 0.01
C ASN A 169 -6.85 -3.50 1.43
N GLY A 170 -7.26 -4.30 2.42
CA GLY A 170 -7.10 -3.98 3.83
C GLY A 170 -6.39 -5.08 4.61
N LEU A 171 -5.59 -4.67 5.59
CA LEU A 171 -5.08 -5.52 6.66
C LEU A 171 -5.55 -4.92 7.99
N ALA A 172 -6.63 -5.48 8.53
CA ALA A 172 -7.19 -5.06 9.82
C ALA A 172 -6.42 -5.73 10.96
N ILE A 173 -5.68 -4.95 11.73
CA ILE A 173 -4.86 -5.46 12.84
C ILE A 173 -5.66 -5.33 14.13
N ILE A 174 -5.97 -6.46 14.76
CA ILE A 174 -6.66 -6.50 16.06
C ILE A 174 -5.61 -6.78 17.12
N ASN A 175 -5.21 -5.73 17.84
CA ASN A 175 -4.30 -5.91 18.95
C ASN A 175 -5.07 -6.38 20.20
N GLU A 176 -5.06 -7.69 20.46
CA GLU A 176 -5.72 -8.29 21.64
C GLU A 176 -4.92 -8.06 22.93
N HIS A 177 -3.65 -7.66 22.83
CA HIS A 177 -2.74 -7.48 23.97
C HIS A 177 -1.94 -6.18 23.86
N PRO A 178 -2.61 -4.99 23.85
CA PRO A 178 -1.90 -3.72 23.74
C PRO A 178 -1.03 -3.49 24.97
N VAL A 179 0.17 -2.97 24.76
CA VAL A 179 1.08 -2.59 25.87
C VAL A 179 0.47 -1.48 26.74
N SER A 180 -0.36 -0.62 26.14
CA SER A 180 -1.11 0.42 26.83
C SER A 180 -2.54 0.51 26.32
N TYR A 181 -3.51 0.43 27.22
CA TYR A 181 -4.92 0.63 26.90
C TYR A 181 -5.31 2.11 26.76
N THR A 182 -4.42 3.04 27.09
CA THR A 182 -4.71 4.48 27.05
C THR A 182 -5.03 4.99 25.65
N PHE A 183 -4.40 4.39 24.63
CA PHE A 183 -4.56 4.77 23.25
C PHE A 183 -5.07 3.64 22.35
N ALA A 184 -5.33 2.46 22.93
CA ALA A 184 -5.88 1.34 22.19
C ALA A 184 -7.22 1.72 21.55
N HIS A 185 -7.41 1.32 20.29
CA HIS A 185 -8.67 1.55 19.60
C HIS A 185 -9.80 0.72 20.20
N VAL A 186 -10.95 1.37 20.40
CA VAL A 186 -12.20 0.66 20.67
C VAL A 186 -12.66 0.03 19.37
N GLN A 187 -12.89 -1.29 19.40
CA GLN A 187 -13.37 -2.01 18.23
C GLN A 187 -14.73 -1.45 17.77
N PRO A 188 -14.91 -1.18 16.47
CA PRO A 188 -16.20 -0.73 15.97
C PRO A 188 -17.25 -1.86 16.08
N PRO A 189 -18.56 -1.50 16.09
CA PRO A 189 -19.60 -2.50 16.03
C PRO A 189 -19.43 -3.44 14.83
N GLY A 190 -19.45 -4.75 15.06
CA GLY A 190 -19.22 -5.75 14.03
C GLY A 190 -17.73 -6.09 13.76
N GLY A 191 -16.80 -5.45 14.48
CA GLY A 191 -15.35 -5.68 14.39
C GLY A 191 -14.67 -4.88 13.29
N LEU A 192 -13.33 -4.74 13.43
CA LEU A 192 -12.52 -3.91 12.55
C LEU A 192 -12.46 -4.46 11.12
N GLU A 193 -12.37 -5.80 10.94
CA GLU A 193 -12.37 -6.42 9.62
C GLU A 193 -13.63 -6.04 8.82
N ASN A 194 -14.82 -6.13 9.46
CA ASN A 194 -16.06 -5.75 8.80
C ASN A 194 -16.12 -4.26 8.47
N TRP A 195 -15.64 -3.41 9.41
CA TRP A 195 -15.58 -1.98 9.18
C TRP A 195 -14.66 -1.64 7.99
N TYR A 196 -13.49 -2.29 7.87
CA TYR A 196 -12.60 -2.13 6.71
C TYR A 196 -13.28 -2.56 5.41
N ARG A 197 -14.00 -3.68 5.44
CA ARG A 197 -14.74 -4.18 4.27
C ARG A 197 -15.81 -3.21 3.79
N GLU A 198 -16.48 -2.55 4.70
CA GLU A 198 -17.57 -1.63 4.37
C GLU A 198 -17.09 -0.23 4.01
N ASN A 199 -15.98 0.24 4.61
CA ASN A 199 -15.59 1.64 4.52
C ASN A 199 -14.26 1.88 3.78
N VAL A 200 -13.30 0.94 3.81
CA VAL A 200 -11.94 1.15 3.32
C VAL A 200 -11.69 0.43 2.00
N THR A 201 -12.03 -0.85 1.91
CA THR A 201 -11.72 -1.66 0.73
C THR A 201 -12.71 -1.44 -0.40
N GLY A 202 -12.22 -1.57 -1.64
CA GLY A 202 -13.04 -1.39 -2.83
C GLY A 202 -12.28 -1.71 -4.13
N GLY A 203 -13.03 -1.79 -5.22
CA GLY A 203 -12.50 -2.15 -6.53
C GLY A 203 -12.52 -3.65 -6.81
N PRO A 204 -12.18 -4.06 -8.05
CA PRO A 204 -12.28 -5.45 -8.49
C PRO A 204 -11.37 -6.38 -7.70
N GLY A 205 -11.94 -7.41 -7.06
CA GLY A 205 -11.20 -8.40 -6.30
C GLY A 205 -10.63 -7.91 -4.97
N SER A 206 -11.08 -6.74 -4.48
CA SER A 206 -10.66 -6.22 -3.17
C SER A 206 -11.01 -7.17 -2.04
N PHE A 207 -10.18 -7.18 -1.01
CA PHE A 207 -10.36 -8.05 0.16
C PHE A 207 -9.80 -7.41 1.43
N VAL A 208 -10.23 -7.94 2.58
CA VAL A 208 -9.63 -7.64 3.89
C VAL A 208 -9.06 -8.94 4.45
N LEU A 209 -7.89 -8.85 5.06
CA LEU A 209 -7.38 -9.88 5.97
C LEU A 209 -7.38 -9.33 7.39
N GLU A 210 -7.78 -10.17 8.34
CA GLU A 210 -7.69 -9.87 9.76
C GLU A 210 -6.41 -10.49 10.33
N VAL A 211 -5.71 -9.72 11.16
CA VAL A 211 -4.54 -10.16 11.94
C VAL A 211 -4.81 -9.87 13.39
N ARG A 212 -4.65 -10.87 14.26
CA ARG A 212 -4.95 -10.75 15.69
C ARG A 212 -3.76 -10.37 16.56
N SER A 213 -2.62 -10.14 15.94
CA SER A 213 -1.44 -9.61 16.64
C SER A 213 -0.37 -9.14 15.65
N PHE A 214 0.44 -8.19 16.06
CA PHE A 214 1.59 -7.76 15.26
C PHE A 214 2.65 -8.87 15.09
N GLN A 215 2.71 -9.86 16.00
CA GLN A 215 3.61 -11.01 15.88
C GLN A 215 3.32 -11.89 14.65
N THR A 216 2.07 -11.92 14.19
CA THR A 216 1.65 -12.70 13.00
C THR A 216 1.55 -11.84 11.73
N PHE A 217 1.93 -10.57 11.81
CA PHE A 217 1.83 -9.62 10.70
C PHE A 217 2.57 -10.11 9.44
N GLY A 218 3.81 -10.60 9.59
CA GLY A 218 4.62 -11.07 8.47
C GLY A 218 3.97 -12.20 7.66
N GLU A 219 3.37 -13.18 8.34
CA GLU A 219 2.66 -14.28 7.67
C GLU A 219 1.40 -13.77 6.95
N ALA A 220 0.68 -12.85 7.57
CA ALA A 220 -0.50 -12.26 6.97
C ALA A 220 -0.12 -11.40 5.75
N MET A 221 0.95 -10.61 5.85
CA MET A 221 1.47 -9.81 4.76
C MET A 221 1.96 -10.68 3.60
N THR A 222 2.68 -11.78 3.87
CA THR A 222 3.07 -12.74 2.84
C THR A 222 1.84 -13.28 2.08
N ARG A 223 0.79 -13.71 2.80
CA ARG A 223 -0.45 -14.18 2.17
C ARG A 223 -1.13 -13.09 1.36
N LYS A 224 -1.13 -11.86 1.89
CA LYS A 224 -1.73 -10.71 1.24
C LYS A 224 -1.02 -10.38 -0.07
N LEU A 225 0.31 -10.26 -0.05
CA LEU A 225 1.12 -10.01 -1.24
C LEU A 225 0.94 -11.10 -2.31
N LEU A 226 0.89 -12.37 -1.90
CA LEU A 226 0.62 -13.47 -2.84
C LEU A 226 -0.72 -13.30 -3.55
N ASN A 227 -1.79 -12.93 -2.83
CA ASN A 227 -3.10 -12.68 -3.40
C ASN A 227 -3.09 -11.45 -4.34
N GLU A 228 -2.42 -10.40 -3.96
CA GLU A 228 -2.30 -9.15 -4.73
C GLU A 228 -1.51 -9.34 -6.02
N ILE A 229 -0.36 -10.01 -5.94
CA ILE A 229 0.50 -10.27 -7.09
C ILE A 229 -0.15 -11.25 -8.06
N ALA A 230 -0.77 -12.33 -7.53
CA ALA A 230 -1.45 -13.31 -8.37
C ALA A 230 -2.80 -12.81 -8.95
N GLY A 231 -3.31 -11.67 -8.51
CA GLY A 231 -4.62 -11.15 -8.93
C GLY A 231 -5.80 -12.02 -8.48
N THR A 232 -5.58 -12.90 -7.52
CA THR A 232 -6.59 -13.81 -6.97
C THR A 232 -6.91 -13.36 -5.56
N GLY A 233 -7.98 -12.58 -5.38
CA GLY A 233 -8.56 -12.38 -4.05
C GLY A 233 -8.88 -13.73 -3.38
N PRO A 234 -8.98 -13.79 -2.04
CA PRO A 234 -9.29 -15.03 -1.35
C PRO A 234 -10.57 -15.62 -1.95
N ARG A 235 -10.46 -16.82 -2.52
CA ARG A 235 -11.65 -17.56 -3.00
C ARG A 235 -12.49 -17.85 -1.76
N THR A 236 -13.58 -17.12 -1.58
CA THR A 236 -14.63 -17.51 -0.66
C THR A 236 -15.03 -18.91 -1.11
N ARG A 237 -14.70 -19.95 -0.32
CA ARG A 237 -15.27 -21.27 -0.53
C ARG A 237 -16.77 -21.08 -0.30
N LEU A 238 -17.52 -20.97 -1.38
CA LEU A 238 -18.95 -21.25 -1.33
C LEU A 238 -19.05 -22.68 -0.81
N ALA A 239 -19.39 -22.81 0.47
CA ALA A 239 -19.72 -24.10 1.05
C ALA A 239 -20.85 -24.65 0.20
N ASP A 240 -20.58 -25.75 -0.52
CA ASP A 240 -21.59 -26.59 -1.13
C ASP A 240 -22.59 -27.01 0.00
N ARG A 241 -23.70 -26.31 0.06
CA ARG A 241 -24.90 -26.79 0.75
C ARG A 241 -25.58 -27.73 -0.24
N ARG A 242 -25.33 -29.00 -0.08
CA ARG A 242 -26.26 -30.06 -0.48
C ARG A 242 -26.99 -30.57 0.77
#